data_20840a1c299eb7510965b2ebd476a535
#
_entry.id   20840a1c299eb7510965b2ebd476a535
#
_cell.length_a   1.000
_cell.length_b   1.000
_cell.length_c   1.000
_cell.angle_alpha   90.00
_cell.angle_beta   90.00
_cell.angle_gamma   90.00
#
_symmetry.space_group_name_H-M   'P 1'
#
loop_
_entity.id
_entity.type
_entity.pdbx_description
1 polymer ?
#
loop_
_entity_poly.entity_id
_entity_poly.type
_entity_poly.pdbx_seq_one_letter_code
_entity_poly.pdbx_strand_id
1 'polypeptide(L)'
;MFQLLSWISRKPSPTPPTKAAAGGFLPPLSSMELLGTPRRRQLLENIWQRASLSKQQFEEIYRRPLANYAELVQQLPASENHHHAHPGGMIDHGLEIVAYALKVRQTYLLPIGAAPESQSAQAEAWSAAAAYG
;
A
#
# COMPACT_ATOMS: atom_id res chain seq x y z
N MET A 1 -8.82 -18.58 -3.93
CA MET A 1 -7.87 -17.67 -4.62
C MET A 1 -8.58 -16.60 -5.46
N PHE A 2 -9.74 -16.84 -6.04
CA PHE A 2 -10.46 -15.89 -6.91
C PHE A 2 -11.36 -14.85 -6.21
N GLN A 3 -11.59 -14.93 -4.90
CA GLN A 3 -12.49 -14.01 -4.19
C GLN A 3 -11.84 -12.70 -3.69
N LEU A 4 -10.53 -12.62 -3.72
CA LEU A 4 -9.80 -11.40 -3.28
C LEU A 4 -9.91 -10.23 -4.26
N LEU A 5 -10.08 -10.51 -5.55
CA LEU A 5 -10.22 -9.49 -6.58
C LEU A 5 -11.57 -8.77 -6.57
N SER A 6 -12.60 -9.36 -5.94
CA SER A 6 -13.96 -8.80 -5.97
C SER A 6 -14.13 -7.54 -5.11
N TRP A 7 -13.31 -7.34 -4.08
CA TRP A 7 -13.40 -6.14 -3.26
C TRP A 7 -12.50 -4.98 -3.76
N ILE A 8 -11.48 -5.32 -4.56
CA ILE A 8 -10.68 -4.32 -5.30
C ILE A 8 -11.48 -3.77 -6.49
N SER A 9 -12.48 -4.55 -6.95
CA SER A 9 -13.26 -4.29 -8.17
C SER A 9 -14.57 -3.52 -7.96
N ARG A 10 -14.80 -2.90 -6.80
CA ARG A 10 -15.88 -1.91 -6.73
C ARG A 10 -15.51 -0.75 -7.66
N LYS A 11 -16.16 -0.72 -8.83
CA LYS A 11 -16.11 0.43 -9.71
C LYS A 11 -16.47 1.66 -8.87
N PRO A 12 -15.60 2.66 -8.81
CA PRO A 12 -15.99 3.93 -8.22
C PRO A 12 -17.19 4.45 -8.97
N SER A 13 -18.22 4.87 -8.26
CA SER A 13 -19.29 5.65 -8.85
C SER A 13 -18.64 6.86 -9.53
N PRO A 14 -19.09 7.26 -10.75
CA PRO A 14 -18.53 8.43 -11.39
C PRO A 14 -18.81 9.63 -10.47
N THR A 15 -17.79 10.12 -9.84
CA THR A 15 -17.82 11.40 -9.14
C THR A 15 -18.05 12.47 -10.19
N PRO A 16 -19.01 13.38 -10.00
CA PRO A 16 -19.17 14.50 -10.92
C PRO A 16 -17.86 15.28 -11.01
N PRO A 17 -17.50 15.83 -12.18
CA PRO A 17 -16.27 16.59 -12.35
C PRO A 17 -16.26 17.73 -11.32
N THR A 18 -15.39 17.63 -10.35
CA THR A 18 -15.19 18.68 -9.35
C THR A 18 -14.63 19.90 -10.07
N LYS A 19 -15.38 20.99 -10.07
CA LYS A 19 -14.94 22.28 -10.59
C LYS A 19 -13.54 22.57 -10.07
N ALA A 20 -12.59 22.82 -10.98
CA ALA A 20 -11.26 23.26 -10.63
C ALA A 20 -11.34 24.40 -9.61
N ALA A 21 -10.71 24.20 -8.46
CA ALA A 21 -10.67 25.24 -7.45
C ALA A 21 -9.96 26.47 -8.02
N ALA A 22 -10.61 27.61 -7.93
CA ALA A 22 -10.03 28.87 -8.34
C ALA A 22 -8.75 29.14 -7.51
N GLY A 23 -7.57 28.96 -8.13
CA GLY A 23 -6.29 29.11 -7.45
C GLY A 23 -5.18 28.18 -7.91
N GLY A 24 -5.39 27.34 -8.92
CA GLY A 24 -4.33 26.48 -9.50
C GLY A 24 -3.99 25.25 -8.68
N PHE A 25 -4.69 24.96 -7.60
CA PHE A 25 -4.53 23.73 -6.83
C PHE A 25 -5.37 22.60 -7.43
N LEU A 26 -4.74 21.42 -7.56
CA LEU A 26 -5.46 20.22 -7.93
C LEU A 26 -6.40 19.81 -6.78
N PRO A 27 -7.65 19.40 -7.07
CA PRO A 27 -8.55 18.91 -6.03
C PRO A 27 -7.95 17.63 -5.39
N PRO A 28 -8.10 17.46 -4.06
CA PRO A 28 -7.63 16.27 -3.40
C PRO A 28 -8.41 15.04 -3.89
N LEU A 29 -7.69 13.96 -4.17
CA LEU A 29 -8.23 12.67 -4.55
C LEU A 29 -8.39 11.80 -3.31
N SER A 30 -9.37 10.89 -3.34
CA SER A 30 -9.55 9.89 -2.32
C SER A 30 -8.47 8.79 -2.42
N SER A 31 -8.19 8.13 -1.31
CA SER A 31 -7.28 6.97 -1.29
C SER A 31 -7.69 5.87 -2.27
N MET A 32 -8.99 5.68 -2.49
CA MET A 32 -9.51 4.72 -3.47
C MET A 32 -9.06 5.07 -4.90
N GLU A 33 -9.13 6.32 -5.28
CA GLU A 33 -8.67 6.80 -6.59
C GLU A 33 -7.15 6.75 -6.69
N LEU A 34 -6.45 7.21 -5.65
CA LEU A 34 -4.99 7.24 -5.60
C LEU A 34 -4.37 5.84 -5.69
N LEU A 35 -4.92 4.88 -4.95
CA LEU A 35 -4.45 3.49 -4.94
C LEU A 35 -5.06 2.63 -6.06
N GLY A 36 -6.01 3.18 -6.82
CA GLY A 36 -6.75 2.48 -7.87
C GLY A 36 -6.00 2.30 -9.19
N THR A 37 -4.82 2.90 -9.38
CA THR A 37 -4.04 2.72 -10.61
C THR A 37 -3.57 1.27 -10.76
N PRO A 38 -3.42 0.74 -11.99
CA PRO A 38 -3.01 -0.65 -12.21
C PRO A 38 -1.70 -1.01 -11.48
N ARG A 39 -0.71 -0.14 -11.53
CA ARG A 39 0.59 -0.34 -10.85
C ARG A 39 0.44 -0.42 -9.33
N ARG A 40 -0.29 0.51 -8.72
CA ARG A 40 -0.48 0.56 -7.27
C ARG A 40 -1.30 -0.61 -6.76
N ARG A 41 -2.32 -1.03 -7.51
CA ARG A 41 -3.06 -2.26 -7.22
C ARG A 41 -2.18 -3.48 -7.24
N GLN A 42 -1.26 -3.58 -8.21
CA GLN A 42 -0.31 -4.69 -8.27
C GLN A 42 0.65 -4.68 -7.08
N LEU A 43 1.12 -3.52 -6.65
CA LEU A 43 1.97 -3.39 -5.45
C LEU A 43 1.21 -3.80 -4.18
N LEU A 44 -0.03 -3.36 -4.02
CA LEU A 44 -0.88 -3.77 -2.89
C LEU A 44 -1.15 -5.28 -2.87
N GLU A 45 -1.37 -5.88 -4.03
CA GLU A 45 -1.52 -7.34 -4.14
C GLU A 45 -0.22 -8.07 -3.75
N ASN A 46 0.94 -7.57 -4.18
CA ASN A 46 2.23 -8.12 -3.79
C ASN A 46 2.46 -8.03 -2.28
N ILE A 47 2.06 -6.92 -1.65
CA ILE A 47 2.11 -6.73 -0.19
C ILE A 47 1.20 -7.75 0.48
N TRP A 48 -0.05 -7.87 0.02
CA TRP A 48 -1.02 -8.82 0.55
C TRP A 48 -0.51 -10.26 0.53
N GLN A 49 -0.01 -10.71 -0.60
CA GLN A 49 0.47 -12.09 -0.79
C GLN A 49 1.66 -12.43 0.13
N ARG A 50 2.43 -11.43 0.54
CA ARG A 50 3.63 -11.61 1.38
C ARG A 50 3.40 -11.32 2.85
N ALA A 51 2.31 -10.70 3.22
CA ALA A 51 2.06 -10.25 4.60
C ALA A 51 1.81 -11.42 5.57
N SER A 52 1.27 -12.56 5.10
CA SER A 52 0.93 -13.72 5.95
C SER A 52 -0.04 -13.39 7.10
N LEU A 53 -0.95 -12.46 6.87
CA LEU A 53 -1.93 -11.98 7.84
C LEU A 53 -3.35 -12.39 7.46
N SER A 54 -4.25 -12.37 8.44
CA SER A 54 -5.67 -12.41 8.16
C SER A 54 -6.11 -11.15 7.41
N LYS A 55 -7.26 -11.23 6.73
CA LYS A 55 -7.80 -10.08 6.00
C LYS A 55 -8.04 -8.88 6.91
N GLN A 56 -8.53 -9.10 8.12
CA GLN A 56 -8.77 -8.04 9.10
C GLN A 56 -7.47 -7.37 9.52
N GLN A 57 -6.45 -8.16 9.87
CA GLN A 57 -5.13 -7.64 10.25
C GLN A 57 -4.48 -6.88 9.11
N PHE A 58 -4.60 -7.38 7.87
CA PHE A 58 -4.08 -6.68 6.70
C PHE A 58 -4.75 -5.32 6.49
N GLU A 59 -6.07 -5.25 6.67
CA GLU A 59 -6.80 -3.98 6.58
C GLU A 59 -6.31 -2.96 7.61
N GLU A 60 -6.10 -3.41 8.84
CA GLU A 60 -5.69 -2.54 9.95
C GLU A 60 -4.22 -2.11 9.87
N ILE A 61 -3.32 -3.04 9.54
CA ILE A 61 -1.86 -2.83 9.59
C ILE A 61 -1.32 -2.24 8.30
N TYR A 62 -1.88 -2.59 7.14
CA TYR A 62 -1.37 -2.13 5.84
C TYR A 62 -2.34 -1.21 5.10
N ARG A 63 -3.56 -1.69 4.86
CA ARG A 63 -4.48 -1.02 3.94
C ARG A 63 -4.88 0.37 4.41
N ARG A 64 -5.27 0.49 5.66
CA ARG A 64 -5.67 1.77 6.25
C ARG A 64 -4.51 2.76 6.38
N PRO A 65 -3.35 2.38 6.95
CA PRO A 65 -2.19 3.27 6.98
C PRO A 65 -1.72 3.71 5.59
N LEU A 66 -1.67 2.81 4.61
CA LEU A 66 -1.30 3.16 3.24
C LEU A 66 -2.31 4.07 2.54
N ALA A 67 -3.60 3.91 2.84
CA ALA A 67 -4.64 4.81 2.35
C ALA A 67 -4.46 6.22 2.91
N ASN A 68 -4.26 6.35 4.21
CA ASN A 68 -4.01 7.64 4.86
C ASN A 68 -2.71 8.30 4.36
N TYR A 69 -1.66 7.50 4.21
CA TYR A 69 -0.40 7.96 3.63
C TYR A 69 -0.58 8.49 2.21
N ALA A 70 -1.29 7.75 1.36
CA ALA A 70 -1.53 8.17 -0.02
C ALA A 70 -2.26 9.52 -0.10
N GLU A 71 -3.27 9.73 0.72
CA GLU A 71 -4.00 11.00 0.80
C GLU A 71 -3.12 12.15 1.29
N LEU A 72 -2.25 11.89 2.27
CA LEU A 72 -1.34 12.88 2.83
C LEU A 72 -0.28 13.34 1.81
N VAL A 73 0.30 12.41 1.05
CA VAL A 73 1.44 12.70 0.15
C VAL A 73 1.06 12.77 -1.33
N GLN A 74 -0.21 12.84 -1.65
CA GLN A 74 -0.73 12.65 -3.01
C GLN A 74 -0.12 13.55 -4.09
N GLN A 75 0.38 14.72 -3.72
CA GLN A 75 0.99 15.66 -4.66
C GLN A 75 2.52 15.70 -4.58
N LEU A 76 3.12 14.99 -3.62
CA LEU A 76 4.55 15.04 -3.40
C LEU A 76 5.30 14.09 -4.35
N PRO A 77 6.37 14.57 -5.00
CA PRO A 77 7.34 13.69 -5.64
C PRO A 77 8.22 13.03 -4.57
N ALA A 78 8.79 11.87 -4.89
CA ALA A 78 9.75 11.21 -3.99
C ALA A 78 11.18 11.78 -4.13
N SER A 79 11.47 12.42 -5.25
CA SER A 79 12.77 13.06 -5.52
C SER A 79 12.59 14.23 -6.48
N GLU A 80 13.61 15.08 -6.59
CA GLU A 80 13.62 16.18 -7.56
C GLU A 80 13.91 15.71 -8.99
N ASN A 81 14.88 14.81 -9.16
CA ASN A 81 15.42 14.46 -10.48
C ASN A 81 15.68 12.96 -10.69
N HIS A 82 15.27 12.10 -9.75
CA HIS A 82 15.51 10.66 -9.82
C HIS A 82 14.21 9.87 -9.97
N HIS A 83 14.17 8.66 -9.41
CA HIS A 83 12.98 7.82 -9.46
C HIS A 83 11.80 8.50 -8.76
N HIS A 84 10.63 8.40 -9.38
CA HIS A 84 9.38 8.97 -8.85
C HIS A 84 9.37 10.50 -8.71
N ALA A 85 10.09 11.22 -9.59
CA ALA A 85 10.13 12.69 -9.66
C ALA A 85 8.89 13.30 -10.34
N HIS A 86 7.71 12.83 -9.99
CA HIS A 86 6.42 13.30 -10.51
C HIS A 86 5.39 13.43 -9.37
N PRO A 87 4.32 14.23 -9.54
CA PRO A 87 3.25 14.32 -8.57
C PRO A 87 2.69 12.92 -8.23
N GLY A 88 2.57 12.60 -6.95
CA GLY A 88 2.20 11.27 -6.48
C GLY A 88 3.33 10.24 -6.47
N GLY A 89 4.54 10.62 -6.86
CA GLY A 89 5.72 9.73 -6.83
C GLY A 89 6.06 9.23 -5.44
N MET A 90 5.76 10.02 -4.40
CA MET A 90 5.92 9.59 -3.01
C MET A 90 5.01 8.40 -2.66
N ILE A 91 3.81 8.31 -3.22
CA ILE A 91 2.93 7.15 -3.03
C ILE A 91 3.56 5.89 -3.63
N ASP A 92 4.05 5.99 -4.85
CA ASP A 92 4.67 4.86 -5.55
C ASP A 92 5.91 4.39 -4.80
N HIS A 93 6.76 5.32 -4.35
CA HIS A 93 7.93 5.04 -3.55
C HIS A 93 7.60 4.32 -2.22
N GLY A 94 6.63 4.82 -1.47
CA GLY A 94 6.19 4.21 -0.21
C GLY A 94 5.66 2.79 -0.39
N LEU A 95 4.83 2.56 -1.41
CA LEU A 95 4.33 1.22 -1.73
C LEU A 95 5.44 0.25 -2.14
N GLU A 96 6.43 0.72 -2.89
CA GLU A 96 7.58 -0.08 -3.29
C GLU A 96 8.47 -0.44 -2.11
N ILE A 97 8.70 0.49 -1.18
CA ILE A 97 9.46 0.22 0.05
C ILE A 97 8.80 -0.89 0.85
N VAL A 98 7.49 -0.79 1.11
CA VAL A 98 6.75 -1.81 1.86
C VAL A 98 6.78 -3.16 1.15
N ALA A 99 6.53 -3.19 -0.16
CA ALA A 99 6.57 -4.42 -0.95
C ALA A 99 7.97 -5.05 -0.94
N TYR A 100 9.03 -4.24 -1.02
CA TYR A 100 10.41 -4.70 -1.00
C TYR A 100 10.81 -5.23 0.40
N ALA A 101 10.42 -4.54 1.47
CA ALA A 101 10.68 -4.98 2.84
C ALA A 101 10.09 -6.37 3.10
N LEU A 102 8.85 -6.62 2.67
CA LEU A 102 8.22 -7.94 2.76
C LEU A 102 8.91 -8.99 1.89
N LYS A 103 9.40 -8.61 0.71
CA LYS A 103 10.20 -9.51 -0.14
C LYS A 103 11.50 -9.91 0.55
N VAL A 104 12.22 -8.95 1.13
CA VAL A 104 13.46 -9.21 1.87
C VAL A 104 13.19 -10.12 3.08
N ARG A 105 12.11 -9.86 3.83
CA ARG A 105 11.70 -10.73 4.93
C ARG A 105 11.62 -12.20 4.54
N GLN A 106 11.10 -12.51 3.36
CA GLN A 106 10.95 -13.90 2.91
C GLN A 106 12.27 -14.64 2.75
N THR A 107 13.40 -13.92 2.65
CA THR A 107 14.74 -14.53 2.61
C THR A 107 15.25 -14.94 3.99
N TYR A 108 14.66 -14.42 5.06
CA TYR A 108 14.97 -14.76 6.45
C TYR A 108 13.94 -15.76 6.96
N LEU A 109 14.17 -17.02 6.68
CA LEU A 109 13.30 -18.09 7.17
C LEU A 109 13.53 -18.31 8.67
N LEU A 110 12.45 -18.60 9.39
CA LEU A 110 12.54 -19.06 10.76
C LEU A 110 13.28 -20.41 10.81
N PRO A 111 13.99 -20.70 11.90
CA PRO A 111 14.61 -22.01 12.11
C PRO A 111 13.58 -23.12 11.93
N ILE A 112 14.02 -24.23 11.36
CA ILE A 112 13.20 -25.45 11.25
C ILE A 112 12.77 -25.86 12.66
N GLY A 113 11.47 -26.04 12.85
CA GLY A 113 10.89 -26.42 14.16
C GLY A 113 10.51 -25.23 15.05
N ALA A 114 10.59 -23.99 14.58
CA ALA A 114 10.03 -22.87 15.33
C ALA A 114 8.54 -23.05 15.61
N ALA A 115 8.11 -22.73 16.84
CA ALA A 115 6.73 -22.88 17.25
C ALA A 115 5.79 -22.02 16.39
N PRO A 116 4.57 -22.48 16.06
CA PRO A 116 3.60 -21.73 15.27
C PRO A 116 3.31 -20.33 15.82
N GLU A 117 3.26 -20.19 17.14
CA GLU A 117 3.04 -18.90 17.81
C GLU A 117 4.18 -17.92 17.54
N SER A 118 5.43 -18.41 17.55
CA SER A 118 6.60 -17.60 17.23
C SER A 118 6.59 -17.14 15.77
N GLN A 119 6.12 -17.98 14.86
CA GLN A 119 5.98 -17.65 13.44
C GLN A 119 4.94 -16.57 13.23
N SER A 120 3.78 -16.68 13.88
CA SER A 120 2.72 -15.68 13.79
C SER A 120 3.15 -14.34 14.38
N ALA A 121 3.70 -14.32 15.58
CA ALA A 121 4.17 -13.10 16.24
C ALA A 121 5.29 -12.41 15.42
N GLN A 122 6.20 -13.18 14.85
CA GLN A 122 7.25 -12.64 14.00
C GLN A 122 6.68 -12.10 12.68
N ALA A 123 5.68 -12.76 12.09
CA ALA A 123 5.01 -12.24 10.89
C ALA A 123 4.32 -10.90 11.17
N GLU A 124 3.65 -10.76 12.30
CA GLU A 124 3.02 -9.51 12.71
C GLU A 124 4.03 -8.40 12.96
N ALA A 125 5.12 -8.69 13.68
CA ALA A 125 6.18 -7.73 13.95
C ALA A 125 6.84 -7.22 12.65
N TRP A 126 7.17 -8.09 11.72
CA TRP A 126 7.72 -7.72 10.42
C TRP A 126 6.73 -6.95 9.57
N SER A 127 5.46 -7.35 9.63
CA SER A 127 4.40 -6.65 8.91
C SER A 127 4.25 -5.22 9.39
N ALA A 128 4.25 -5.02 10.70
CA ALA A 128 4.22 -3.69 11.30
C ALA A 128 5.47 -2.88 10.93
N ALA A 129 6.66 -3.47 11.03
CA ALA A 129 7.90 -2.79 10.65
C ALA A 129 7.90 -2.38 9.18
N ALA A 130 7.43 -3.24 8.27
CA ALA A 130 7.34 -2.92 6.84
C ALA A 130 6.30 -1.84 6.52
N ALA A 131 5.26 -1.69 7.35
CA ALA A 131 4.22 -0.68 7.16
C ALA A 131 4.62 0.70 7.70
N TYR A 132 5.48 0.74 8.72
CA TYR A 132 5.85 1.97 9.43
C TYR A 132 7.33 2.35 9.29
N GLY A 133 8.15 1.50 8.71
CA GLY A 133 9.58 1.74 8.43
C GLY A 133 9.77 2.50 7.14
#